data_bcf8a5b8be85e8de6387f49b34575fa0
#
_entry.id   bcf8a5b8be85e8de6387f49b34575fa0
#
_cell.length_a   1.000
_cell.length_b   1.000
_cell.length_c   1.000
_cell.angle_alpha   90.00
_cell.angle_beta   90.00
_cell.angle_gamma   90.00
#
_symmetry.space_group_name_H-M   'P 1'
#
loop_
_entity.id
_entity.type
_entity.pdbx_description
1 polymer ?
#
loop_
_entity_poly.entity_id
_entity_poly.type
_entity_poly.pdbx_seq_one_letter_code
_entity_poly.pdbx_strand_id
1 'polypeptide(L)'
;VKSYLKKYGFDGIDIDYEYPTAEDRGGSPSDTDNYVLLIKEMRAAFSSTYLITIAAPASYWYLRHFKIGAMSQYLDFINVMTYDIHGVWDSDIESLGPYVKPHTNIKEVEEAFLLFLRGRLYS
;
A
#
# COMPACT_ATOMS: atom_id res chain seq x y z
N VAL A 1 12.28 -11.50 11.00
CA VAL A 1 11.29 -12.00 10.06
C VAL A 1 11.76 -13.33 9.47
N LYS A 2 12.87 -13.41 8.71
CA LYS A 2 13.34 -14.62 8.00
C LYS A 2 13.39 -15.89 8.87
N SER A 3 13.93 -15.78 10.09
CA SER A 3 13.99 -16.91 11.03
C SER A 3 12.60 -17.40 11.46
N TYR A 4 11.65 -16.49 11.58
CA TYR A 4 10.26 -16.80 11.90
C TYR A 4 9.57 -17.55 10.75
N LEU A 5 9.72 -17.05 9.49
CA LEU A 5 9.19 -17.72 8.32
C LEU A 5 9.70 -19.15 8.20
N LYS A 6 11.02 -19.31 8.35
CA LYS A 6 11.65 -20.64 8.31
C LYS A 6 11.14 -21.55 9.42
N LYS A 7 11.00 -21.04 10.65
CA LYS A 7 10.56 -21.83 11.81
C LYS A 7 9.16 -22.38 11.65
N TYR A 8 8.26 -21.60 11.08
CA TYR A 8 6.84 -21.95 10.97
C TYR A 8 6.42 -22.40 9.58
N GLY A 9 7.35 -22.48 8.61
CA GLY A 9 7.07 -22.99 7.27
C GLY A 9 6.21 -22.06 6.42
N PHE A 10 6.33 -20.73 6.61
CA PHE A 10 5.65 -19.75 5.76
C PHE A 10 6.40 -19.53 4.44
N ASP A 11 5.65 -19.22 3.39
CA ASP A 11 6.19 -18.97 2.04
C ASP A 11 6.65 -17.52 1.85
N GLY A 12 6.26 -16.60 2.74
CA GLY A 12 6.62 -15.19 2.64
C GLY A 12 5.94 -14.32 3.68
N ILE A 13 5.91 -13.03 3.40
CA ILE A 13 5.27 -12.00 4.24
C ILE A 13 4.47 -11.05 3.39
N ASP A 14 3.28 -10.71 3.84
CA ASP A 14 2.51 -9.55 3.40
C ASP A 14 2.65 -8.43 4.44
N ILE A 15 3.02 -7.23 3.99
CA ILE A 15 3.21 -6.09 4.89
C ILE A 15 2.01 -5.17 4.76
N ASP A 16 1.27 -5.05 5.83
CA ASP A 16 0.14 -4.14 5.95
C ASP A 16 0.54 -2.94 6.80
N TYR A 17 1.02 -1.87 6.15
CA TYR A 17 1.43 -0.62 6.79
C TYR A 17 0.47 0.52 6.45
N GLU A 18 -0.37 0.85 7.41
CA GLU A 18 -1.45 1.83 7.25
C GLU A 18 -1.23 3.07 8.14
N TYR A 19 -0.63 4.13 7.66
CA TYR A 19 -0.03 4.33 6.33
C TYR A 19 1.28 5.10 6.48
N PRO A 20 2.22 5.03 5.54
CA PRO A 20 3.39 5.89 5.54
C PRO A 20 2.99 7.36 5.63
N THR A 21 3.67 8.14 6.45
CA THR A 21 3.44 9.58 6.69
C THR A 21 2.11 9.97 7.36
N ALA A 22 1.25 9.03 7.72
CA ALA A 22 -0.02 9.33 8.39
C ALA A 22 0.24 9.79 9.83
N GLU A 23 0.20 11.10 10.06
CA GLU A 23 0.52 11.73 11.37
C GLU A 23 -0.41 11.26 12.48
N ASP A 24 -1.69 11.07 12.17
CA ASP A 24 -2.72 10.55 13.08
C ASP A 24 -2.46 9.11 13.54
N ARG A 25 -1.53 8.41 12.89
CA ARG A 25 -1.10 7.04 13.18
C ARG A 25 0.37 6.95 13.57
N GLY A 26 0.99 8.09 13.91
CA GLY A 26 2.40 8.16 14.32
C GLY A 26 3.40 8.10 13.17
N GLY A 27 2.95 8.31 11.94
CA GLY A 27 3.81 8.37 10.76
C GLY A 27 4.68 9.62 10.70
N SER A 28 5.78 9.53 9.99
CA SER A 28 6.71 10.63 9.76
C SER A 28 6.97 10.87 8.27
N PRO A 29 7.41 12.08 7.87
CA PRO A 29 7.69 12.39 6.47
C PRO A 29 8.73 11.47 5.81
N SER A 30 9.61 10.86 6.59
CA SER A 30 10.64 9.93 6.10
C SER A 30 10.11 8.53 5.78
N ASP A 31 8.89 8.19 6.19
CA ASP A 31 8.35 6.82 6.06
C ASP A 31 8.24 6.37 4.60
N THR A 32 7.92 7.29 3.70
CA THR A 32 7.86 7.00 2.26
C THR A 32 9.18 6.39 1.74
N ASP A 33 10.31 7.00 2.08
CA ASP A 33 11.63 6.51 1.66
C ASP A 33 12.07 5.30 2.48
N ASN A 34 11.83 5.33 3.79
CA ASN A 34 12.17 4.25 4.69
C ASN A 34 11.43 2.96 4.33
N TYR A 35 10.19 3.06 3.84
CA TYR A 35 9.42 1.89 3.43
C TYR A 35 10.01 1.22 2.19
N VAL A 36 10.47 2.01 1.21
CA VAL A 36 11.23 1.46 0.06
C VAL A 36 12.51 0.76 0.52
N LEU A 37 13.26 1.39 1.44
CA LEU A 37 14.49 0.82 1.98
C LEU A 37 14.22 -0.49 2.73
N LEU A 38 13.18 -0.54 3.56
CA LEU A 38 12.76 -1.75 4.27
C LEU A 38 12.52 -2.90 3.30
N ILE A 39 11.72 -2.68 2.26
CA ILE A 39 11.39 -3.72 1.27
C ILE A 39 12.64 -4.17 0.51
N LYS A 40 13.50 -3.22 0.12
CA LYS A 40 14.78 -3.51 -0.53
C LYS A 40 15.69 -4.38 0.35
N GLU A 41 15.84 -4.03 1.62
CA GLU A 41 16.65 -4.81 2.57
C GLU A 41 16.05 -6.19 2.82
N MET A 42 14.73 -6.28 2.93
CA MET A 42 14.04 -7.56 3.05
C MET A 42 14.27 -8.44 1.83
N ARG A 43 14.20 -7.89 0.62
CA ARG A 43 14.48 -8.64 -0.61
C ARG A 43 15.92 -9.12 -0.67
N ALA A 44 16.88 -8.29 -0.28
CA ALA A 44 18.29 -8.70 -0.17
C ALA A 44 18.49 -9.86 0.82
N ALA A 45 17.79 -9.81 1.96
CA ALA A 45 17.87 -10.84 2.99
C ALA A 45 17.15 -12.15 2.58
N PHE A 46 16.06 -12.07 1.84
CA PHE A 46 15.22 -13.21 1.46
C PHE A 46 15.64 -13.84 0.14
N SER A 47 16.33 -13.08 -0.73
CA SER A 47 16.56 -13.45 -2.13
C SER A 47 15.23 -13.83 -2.81
N SER A 48 15.20 -14.89 -3.60
CA SER A 48 13.97 -15.44 -4.21
C SER A 48 13.29 -16.54 -3.38
N THR A 49 13.77 -16.79 -2.16
CA THR A 49 13.29 -17.92 -1.33
C THR A 49 11.89 -17.64 -0.75
N TYR A 50 11.60 -16.38 -0.39
CA TYR A 50 10.36 -15.99 0.25
C TYR A 50 9.67 -14.88 -0.54
N LEU A 51 8.35 -14.95 -0.60
CA LEU A 51 7.51 -13.89 -1.15
C LEU A 51 7.55 -12.66 -0.25
N ILE A 52 7.54 -11.48 -0.87
CA ILE A 52 7.33 -10.19 -0.23
C ILE A 52 6.19 -9.49 -0.94
N THR A 53 5.11 -9.24 -0.23
CA THR A 53 3.95 -8.52 -0.74
C THR A 53 3.59 -7.38 0.20
N ILE A 54 2.79 -6.45 -0.27
CA ILE A 54 2.26 -5.36 0.54
C ILE A 54 0.76 -5.23 0.32
N ALA A 55 0.05 -4.77 1.36
CA ALA A 55 -1.25 -4.16 1.20
C ALA A 55 -1.07 -2.68 0.83
N ALA A 56 -1.80 -2.20 -0.16
CA ALA A 56 -1.74 -0.80 -0.58
C ALA A 56 -3.15 -0.20 -0.70
N PRO A 57 -3.35 1.09 -0.32
CA PRO A 57 -4.65 1.72 -0.37
C PRO A 57 -5.10 2.00 -1.80
N ALA A 58 -6.42 1.94 -2.04
CA ALA A 58 -7.02 2.39 -3.30
C ALA A 58 -7.10 3.92 -3.40
N SER A 59 -7.24 4.61 -2.26
CA SER A 59 -7.37 6.07 -2.21
C SER A 59 -6.06 6.76 -2.59
N TYR A 60 -6.12 7.73 -3.49
CA TYR A 60 -4.99 8.58 -3.87
C TYR A 60 -4.38 9.30 -2.66
N TRP A 61 -5.18 9.69 -1.68
CA TRP A 61 -4.74 10.43 -0.49
C TRP A 61 -3.61 9.72 0.25
N TYR A 62 -3.71 8.40 0.45
CA TYR A 62 -2.68 7.59 1.07
C TYR A 62 -1.69 7.03 0.06
N LEU A 63 -2.18 6.61 -1.13
CA LEU A 63 -1.35 5.97 -2.16
C LEU A 63 -0.20 6.87 -2.65
N ARG A 64 -0.38 8.19 -2.65
CA ARG A 64 0.66 9.17 -3.03
C ARG A 64 1.94 9.07 -2.18
N HIS A 65 1.85 8.45 -1.00
CA HIS A 65 2.97 8.23 -0.09
C HIS A 65 3.64 6.85 -0.27
N PHE A 66 3.17 6.07 -1.24
CA PHE A 66 3.78 4.82 -1.65
C PHE A 66 4.56 5.03 -2.95
N LYS A 67 5.87 4.89 -2.92
CA LYS A 67 6.71 4.92 -4.15
C LYS A 67 6.58 3.58 -4.89
N ILE A 68 5.40 3.34 -5.46
CA ILE A 68 5.03 2.05 -6.08
C ILE A 68 6.06 1.59 -7.13
N GLY A 69 6.54 2.51 -7.98
CA GLY A 69 7.54 2.17 -8.98
C GLY A 69 8.87 1.71 -8.37
N ALA A 70 9.35 2.42 -7.34
CA ALA A 70 10.58 2.04 -6.65
C ALA A 70 10.42 0.74 -5.85
N MET A 71 9.22 0.46 -5.31
CA MET A 71 8.93 -0.73 -4.51
C MET A 71 8.70 -1.97 -5.38
N SER A 72 8.06 -1.82 -6.54
CA SER A 72 7.62 -2.93 -7.40
C SER A 72 8.75 -3.83 -7.87
N GLN A 73 9.97 -3.34 -7.96
CA GLN A 73 11.14 -4.13 -8.34
C GLN A 73 11.59 -5.13 -7.26
N TYR A 74 11.11 -4.96 -6.03
CA TYR A 74 11.46 -5.79 -4.87
C TYR A 74 10.29 -6.65 -4.38
N LEU A 75 9.07 -6.35 -4.85
CA LEU A 75 7.84 -7.05 -4.48
C LEU A 75 7.50 -8.15 -5.50
N ASP A 76 6.85 -9.20 -5.02
CA ASP A 76 6.29 -10.24 -5.89
C ASP A 76 4.94 -9.80 -6.45
N PHE A 77 4.08 -9.21 -5.62
CA PHE A 77 2.84 -8.55 -6.03
C PHE A 77 2.34 -7.57 -4.96
N ILE A 78 1.29 -6.83 -5.29
CA ILE A 78 0.66 -5.83 -4.42
C ILE A 78 -0.81 -6.19 -4.27
N ASN A 79 -1.27 -6.29 -3.02
CA ASN A 79 -2.69 -6.46 -2.67
C ASN A 79 -3.33 -5.07 -2.55
N VAL A 80 -4.17 -4.70 -3.51
CA VAL A 80 -4.84 -3.40 -3.48
C VAL A 80 -6.11 -3.52 -2.64
N MET A 81 -6.20 -2.74 -1.57
CA MET A 81 -7.37 -2.66 -0.69
C MET A 81 -8.48 -1.83 -1.36
N THR A 82 -9.21 -2.44 -2.29
CA THR A 82 -10.28 -1.81 -3.07
C THR A 82 -11.60 -1.75 -2.32
N TYR A 83 -11.55 -1.37 -1.06
CA TYR A 83 -12.67 -1.22 -0.14
C TYR A 83 -12.40 -0.04 0.80
N ASP A 84 -13.37 0.31 1.62
CA ASP A 84 -13.33 1.48 2.50
C ASP A 84 -12.99 2.78 1.73
N ILE A 85 -13.44 2.85 0.46
CA ILE A 85 -13.24 4.03 -0.39
C ILE A 85 -14.11 5.18 0.12
N HIS A 86 -15.30 4.87 0.61
CA HIS A 86 -16.24 5.81 1.22
C HIS A 86 -16.59 5.42 2.65
N GLY A 87 -16.79 6.41 3.50
CA GLY A 87 -17.17 6.23 4.89
C GLY A 87 -17.59 7.55 5.56
N VAL A 88 -17.71 7.53 6.86
CA VAL A 88 -18.13 8.70 7.66
C VAL A 88 -17.20 9.90 7.48
N TRP A 89 -15.96 9.68 7.11
CA TRP A 89 -14.95 10.71 6.82
C TRP A 89 -15.26 11.57 5.59
N ASP A 90 -16.17 11.12 4.71
CA ASP A 90 -16.58 11.88 3.52
C ASP A 90 -17.36 13.15 3.90
N SER A 91 -17.97 13.18 5.09
CA SER A 91 -18.81 14.30 5.54
C SER A 91 -18.08 15.63 5.53
N ASP A 92 -16.78 15.62 5.81
CA ASP A 92 -15.92 16.80 5.91
C ASP A 92 -15.25 17.19 4.58
N ILE A 93 -15.52 16.41 3.52
CA ILE A 93 -14.99 16.65 2.18
C ILE A 93 -16.08 17.32 1.32
N GLU A 94 -15.91 18.61 1.00
CA GLU A 94 -16.88 19.43 0.30
C GLU A 94 -17.41 18.79 -1.01
N SER A 95 -16.53 18.14 -1.77
CA SER A 95 -16.89 17.49 -3.05
C SER A 95 -17.62 16.16 -2.89
N LEU A 96 -17.56 15.52 -1.73
CA LEU A 96 -18.18 14.22 -1.46
C LEU A 96 -19.46 14.36 -0.64
N GLY A 97 -19.42 15.17 0.43
CA GLY A 97 -20.54 15.46 1.32
C GLY A 97 -21.00 14.25 2.16
N PRO A 98 -22.00 14.48 3.05
CA PRO A 98 -22.49 13.48 3.98
C PRO A 98 -23.48 12.50 3.33
N TYR A 99 -23.17 11.98 2.17
CA TYR A 99 -24.02 11.06 1.45
C TYR A 99 -23.57 9.63 1.60
N VAL A 100 -24.50 8.70 1.76
CA VAL A 100 -24.21 7.27 1.78
C VAL A 100 -23.77 6.83 0.38
N LYS A 101 -22.54 6.31 0.31
CA LYS A 101 -21.95 5.74 -0.89
C LYS A 101 -21.45 4.32 -0.60
N PRO A 102 -21.36 3.44 -1.62
CA PRO A 102 -20.80 2.12 -1.43
C PRO A 102 -19.31 2.23 -1.05
N HIS A 103 -18.86 1.46 -0.08
CA HIS A 103 -17.43 1.47 0.31
C HIS A 103 -16.50 0.88 -0.77
N THR A 104 -17.07 0.23 -1.79
CA THR A 104 -16.36 -0.25 -2.98
C THR A 104 -17.31 -0.24 -4.19
N ASN A 105 -16.82 0.17 -5.34
CA ASN A 105 -17.50 0.07 -6.62
C ASN A 105 -16.49 -0.03 -7.77
N ILE A 106 -16.90 -0.64 -8.87
CA ILE A 106 -15.97 -0.98 -9.96
C ILE A 106 -15.32 0.24 -10.62
N LYS A 107 -16.00 1.37 -10.71
CA LYS A 107 -15.46 2.58 -11.35
C LYS A 107 -14.31 3.16 -10.55
N GLU A 108 -14.47 3.28 -9.24
CA GLU A 108 -13.42 3.79 -8.35
C GLU A 108 -12.26 2.78 -8.21
N VAL A 109 -12.56 1.48 -8.29
CA VAL A 109 -11.53 0.43 -8.40
C VAL A 109 -10.70 0.59 -9.68
N GLU A 110 -11.34 0.83 -10.82
CA GLU A 110 -10.64 1.11 -12.10
C GLU A 110 -9.76 2.36 -11.99
N GLU A 111 -10.25 3.43 -11.39
CA GLU A 111 -9.49 4.67 -11.15
C GLU A 111 -8.29 4.43 -10.26
N ALA A 112 -8.45 3.65 -9.18
CA ALA A 112 -7.35 3.26 -8.31
C ALA A 112 -6.25 2.50 -9.09
N PHE A 113 -6.62 1.51 -9.89
CA PHE A 113 -5.64 0.78 -10.72
C PHE A 113 -4.91 1.67 -11.72
N LEU A 114 -5.58 2.67 -12.29
CA LEU A 114 -4.91 3.66 -13.15
C LEU A 114 -3.83 4.46 -12.40
N LEU A 115 -4.03 4.76 -11.12
CA LEU A 115 -3.00 5.40 -10.29
C LEU A 115 -1.77 4.51 -10.11
N PHE A 116 -1.96 3.21 -9.85
CA PHE A 116 -0.86 2.25 -9.76
C PHE A 116 -0.06 2.15 -11.07
N LEU A 117 -0.74 2.08 -12.19
CA LEU A 117 -0.10 2.02 -13.50
C LEU A 117 0.71 3.29 -13.79
N ARG A 118 0.15 4.47 -13.50
CA ARG A 118 0.86 5.76 -13.66
C ARG A 118 2.05 5.86 -12.71
N GLY A 119 1.89 5.51 -11.44
CA GLY A 119 2.98 5.51 -10.46
C GLY A 119 4.16 4.62 -10.85
N ARG A 120 3.92 3.55 -11.64
CA ARG A 120 4.96 2.68 -12.19
C ARG A 120 5.68 3.29 -13.40
N LEU A 121 5.00 4.17 -14.15
CA LEU A 121 5.55 4.76 -15.38
C LEU A 121 6.37 6.04 -15.13
N TYR A 122 6.17 6.70 -13.99
CA TYR A 122 6.77 7.99 -13.66
C TYR A 122 7.71 7.96 -12.45
N SER A 123 8.17 6.78 -12.04
CA SER A 123 9.11 6.58 -10.93
C SER A 123 10.54 6.39 -11.40
#